data_8e1f2a5575cf4913d1e3dabad1a32480
#
_entry.id   8e1f2a5575cf4913d1e3dabad1a32480
#
_cell.length_a   1.000
_cell.length_b   1.000
_cell.length_c   1.000
_cell.angle_alpha   90.00
_cell.angle_beta   90.00
_cell.angle_gamma   90.00
#
_symmetry.space_group_name_H-M   'P 1'
#
loop_
_entity.id
_entity.type
_entity.pdbx_description
1 polymer ?
#
loop_
_entity_poly.entity_id
_entity_poly.type
_entity_poly.pdbx_seq_one_letter_code
_entity_poly.pdbx_strand_id
1 'polypeptide(L)'
;VAAPAGVLIWCLGNVTWAGESLLTHCARLLEPFARLFGLDGVILLAFLLALPANELVLPLLLMGYLSQGALVEVGELSALHGLLLENGWTWVTALCVLVFTLFHWPCSTACWTIWRETKSLKWTALSMALPTGCGLLLCFLISSAARLLGWWLL
;
A
#
# COMPACT_ATOMS: atom_id res chain seq x y z
N VAL A 1 -5.43 -18.22 6.42
CA VAL A 1 -4.79 -16.88 6.48
C VAL A 1 -5.73 -15.80 5.95
N ALA A 2 -6.48 -16.03 4.86
CA ALA A 2 -7.35 -15.02 4.26
C ALA A 2 -8.53 -14.58 5.16
N ALA A 3 -9.19 -15.51 5.85
CA ALA A 3 -10.37 -15.21 6.66
C ALA A 3 -10.09 -14.22 7.81
N PRO A 4 -9.07 -14.44 8.67
CA PRO A 4 -8.76 -13.46 9.72
C PRO A 4 -8.31 -12.10 9.17
N ALA A 5 -7.64 -12.08 8.04
CA ALA A 5 -7.27 -10.83 7.37
C ALA A 5 -8.49 -10.07 6.84
N GLY A 6 -9.47 -10.77 6.25
CA GLY A 6 -10.73 -10.16 5.82
C GLY A 6 -11.51 -9.55 6.97
N VAL A 7 -11.58 -10.24 8.12
CA VAL A 7 -12.22 -9.69 9.33
C VAL A 7 -11.49 -8.43 9.82
N LEU A 8 -10.16 -8.43 9.82
CA LEU A 8 -9.36 -7.27 10.24
C LEU A 8 -9.60 -6.07 9.32
N ILE A 9 -9.59 -6.27 8.00
CA ILE A 9 -9.87 -5.25 7.01
C ILE A 9 -11.29 -4.70 7.20
N TRP A 10 -12.27 -5.57 7.38
CA TRP A 10 -13.66 -5.19 7.63
C TRP A 10 -13.79 -4.35 8.90
N CYS A 11 -13.14 -4.77 10.00
CA CYS A 11 -13.14 -4.00 11.25
C CYS A 11 -12.52 -2.61 11.05
N LEU A 12 -11.37 -2.51 10.39
CA LEU A 12 -10.70 -1.23 10.14
C LEU A 12 -11.56 -0.27 9.31
N GLY A 13 -12.32 -0.79 8.35
CA GLY A 13 -13.20 0.02 7.50
C GLY A 13 -14.51 0.43 8.16
N ASN A 14 -15.05 -0.43 9.03
CA ASN A 14 -16.40 -0.24 9.60
C ASN A 14 -16.42 0.29 11.03
N VAL A 15 -15.34 0.11 11.80
CA VAL A 15 -15.24 0.69 13.14
C VAL A 15 -14.85 2.16 13.03
N THR A 16 -15.72 3.03 13.52
CA THR A 16 -15.48 4.48 13.52
C THR A 16 -15.05 4.95 14.91
N TRP A 17 -14.04 5.78 14.95
CA TRP A 17 -13.57 6.49 16.14
C TRP A 17 -13.56 7.99 15.84
N ALA A 18 -14.22 8.78 16.71
CA ALA A 18 -14.32 10.23 16.54
C ALA A 18 -14.91 10.70 15.19
N GLY A 19 -15.81 9.88 14.57
CA GLY A 19 -16.48 10.20 13.32
C GLY A 19 -15.76 9.78 12.05
N GLU A 20 -14.55 9.22 12.15
CA GLU A 20 -13.79 8.69 11.02
C GLU A 20 -13.50 7.19 11.21
N SER A 21 -13.26 6.46 10.10
CA SER A 21 -12.92 5.04 10.19
C SER A 21 -11.53 4.83 10.79
N LEU A 22 -11.32 3.70 11.46
CA LEU A 22 -9.99 3.34 11.96
C LEU A 22 -8.96 3.25 10.81
N LEU A 23 -9.39 2.87 9.62
CA LEU A 23 -8.55 2.82 8.43
C LEU A 23 -8.00 4.22 8.11
N THR A 24 -8.83 5.26 8.15
CA THR A 24 -8.41 6.66 7.92
C THR A 24 -7.41 7.12 8.98
N HIS A 25 -7.64 6.77 10.25
CA HIS A 25 -6.70 7.09 11.33
C HIS A 25 -5.34 6.41 11.13
N CYS A 26 -5.32 5.13 10.77
CA CYS A 26 -4.09 4.41 10.47
C CYS A 26 -3.36 5.00 9.26
N ALA A 27 -4.07 5.35 8.20
CA ALA A 27 -3.50 5.99 7.02
C ALA A 27 -2.86 7.33 7.37
N ARG A 28 -3.55 8.17 8.16
CA ARG A 28 -3.02 9.46 8.62
C ARG A 28 -1.78 9.30 9.49
N LEU A 29 -1.69 8.26 10.32
CA LEU A 29 -0.50 7.96 11.11
C LEU A 29 0.70 7.59 10.23
N LEU A 30 0.46 6.87 9.13
CA LEU A 30 1.49 6.46 8.18
C LEU A 30 1.88 7.56 7.19
N GLU A 31 1.07 8.59 7.05
CA GLU A 31 1.23 9.68 6.07
C GLU A 31 2.63 10.33 6.10
N PRO A 32 3.17 10.77 7.28
CA PRO A 32 4.49 11.45 7.30
C PRO A 32 5.61 10.53 6.82
N PHE A 33 5.49 9.23 7.08
CA PHE A 33 6.47 8.25 6.64
C PHE A 33 6.30 7.95 5.13
N ALA A 34 5.09 7.73 4.67
CA ALA A 34 4.77 7.41 3.28
C ALA A 34 5.24 8.53 2.32
N ARG A 35 5.04 9.78 2.70
CA ARG A 35 5.47 10.96 1.89
C ARG A 35 6.97 11.02 1.62
N LEU A 36 7.81 10.47 2.48
CA LEU A 36 9.25 10.38 2.23
C LEU A 36 9.57 9.55 0.97
N PHE A 37 8.75 8.55 0.71
CA PHE A 37 8.91 7.62 -0.40
C PHE A 37 8.05 7.97 -1.64
N GLY A 38 7.41 9.15 -1.63
CA GLY A 38 6.53 9.56 -2.73
C GLY A 38 5.21 8.80 -2.79
N LEU A 39 4.84 8.16 -1.69
CA LEU A 39 3.57 7.46 -1.47
C LEU A 39 2.70 8.29 -0.51
N ASP A 40 1.44 7.94 -0.36
CA ASP A 40 0.59 8.45 0.71
C ASP A 40 0.30 7.38 1.77
N GLY A 41 -0.30 7.78 2.89
CA GLY A 41 -0.59 6.87 3.99
C GLY A 41 -1.61 5.80 3.62
N VAL A 42 -2.55 6.09 2.72
CA VAL A 42 -3.55 5.13 2.23
C VAL A 42 -2.88 4.06 1.36
N ILE A 43 -1.97 4.47 0.46
CA ILE A 43 -1.20 3.56 -0.37
C ILE A 43 -0.38 2.61 0.51
N LEU A 44 0.39 3.15 1.46
CA LEU A 44 1.23 2.33 2.32
C LEU A 44 0.41 1.38 3.19
N LEU A 45 -0.73 1.84 3.72
CA LEU A 45 -1.66 1.02 4.48
C LEU A 45 -2.28 -0.09 3.62
N ALA A 46 -2.67 0.23 2.37
CA ALA A 46 -3.20 -0.76 1.43
C ALA A 46 -2.19 -1.89 1.18
N PHE A 47 -0.91 -1.56 0.98
CA PHE A 47 0.13 -2.58 0.85
C PHE A 47 0.29 -3.42 2.12
N LEU A 48 0.25 -2.82 3.31
CA LEU A 48 0.34 -3.55 4.58
C LEU A 48 -0.84 -4.53 4.76
N LEU A 49 -2.04 -4.09 4.45
CA LEU A 49 -3.24 -4.92 4.57
C LEU A 49 -3.35 -5.97 3.46
N ALA A 50 -2.73 -5.75 2.30
CA ALA A 50 -2.68 -6.70 1.20
C ALA A 50 -1.69 -7.85 1.40
N LEU A 51 -1.00 -7.93 2.54
CA LEU A 51 -0.05 -9.00 2.86
C LEU A 51 -0.62 -10.43 2.67
N PRO A 52 -1.91 -10.73 2.91
CA PRO A 52 -2.48 -12.06 2.62
C PRO A 52 -2.53 -12.37 1.12
N ALA A 53 -2.84 -11.37 0.29
CA ALA A 53 -2.96 -11.51 -1.15
C ALA A 53 -2.67 -10.15 -1.81
N ASN A 54 -1.63 -10.08 -2.61
CA ASN A 54 -1.18 -8.85 -3.26
C ASN A 54 -2.22 -8.24 -4.22
N GLU A 55 -3.16 -9.05 -4.69
CA GLU A 55 -4.30 -8.63 -5.52
C GLU A 55 -5.26 -7.66 -4.80
N LEU A 56 -5.21 -7.63 -3.47
CA LEU A 56 -6.06 -6.75 -2.66
C LEU A 56 -5.55 -5.30 -2.56
N VAL A 57 -4.36 -4.99 -3.05
CA VAL A 57 -3.81 -3.62 -2.96
C VAL A 57 -4.75 -2.60 -3.57
N LEU A 58 -5.19 -2.81 -4.82
CA LEU A 58 -6.05 -1.86 -5.52
C LEU A 58 -7.46 -1.73 -4.88
N PRO A 59 -8.19 -2.81 -4.56
CA PRO A 59 -9.45 -2.72 -3.83
C PRO A 59 -9.34 -2.03 -2.47
N LEU A 60 -8.26 -2.27 -1.72
CA LEU A 60 -8.02 -1.65 -0.42
C LEU A 60 -7.73 -0.15 -0.55
N LEU A 61 -6.99 0.22 -1.58
CA LEU A 61 -6.69 1.60 -1.90
C LEU A 61 -7.98 2.37 -2.23
N LEU A 62 -8.84 1.80 -3.06
CA LEU A 62 -10.15 2.38 -3.39
C LEU A 62 -11.05 2.49 -2.16
N MET A 63 -11.08 1.46 -1.31
CA MET A 63 -11.81 1.48 -0.05
C MET A 63 -11.33 2.62 0.87
N GLY A 64 -10.01 2.84 0.92
CA GLY A 64 -9.41 3.92 1.69
C GLY A 64 -9.79 5.30 1.17
N TYR A 65 -9.68 5.53 -0.13
CA TYR A 65 -9.99 6.84 -0.73
C TYR A 65 -11.48 7.17 -0.74
N LEU A 66 -12.33 6.19 -0.99
CA LEU A 66 -13.78 6.37 -0.96
C LEU A 66 -14.37 6.39 0.46
N SER A 67 -13.54 6.11 1.47
CA SER A 67 -13.96 5.97 2.88
C SER A 67 -15.16 5.02 3.05
N GLN A 68 -15.21 3.98 2.23
CA GLN A 68 -16.27 2.97 2.25
C GLN A 68 -15.85 1.77 3.10
N GLY A 69 -16.77 1.22 3.86
CA GLY A 69 -16.55 0.05 4.71
C GLY A 69 -16.53 -1.30 3.97
N ALA A 70 -16.49 -1.30 2.64
CA ALA A 70 -16.46 -2.49 1.79
C ALA A 70 -15.46 -2.32 0.64
N LEU A 71 -14.94 -3.44 0.15
CA LEU A 71 -14.09 -3.45 -1.05
C LEU A 71 -14.91 -3.03 -2.26
N VAL A 72 -14.38 -2.07 -3.01
CA VAL A 72 -15.04 -1.49 -4.19
C VAL A 72 -14.21 -1.79 -5.43
N GLU A 73 -14.90 -2.18 -6.49
CA GLU A 73 -14.33 -2.25 -7.82
C GLU A 73 -14.88 -1.10 -8.67
N VAL A 74 -13.99 -0.31 -9.23
CA VAL A 74 -14.38 0.74 -10.19
C VAL A 74 -14.33 0.15 -11.58
N GLY A 75 -15.49 -0.02 -12.20
CA GLY A 75 -15.63 -0.68 -13.51
C GLY A 75 -15.11 0.13 -14.68
N GLU A 76 -14.95 1.45 -14.53
CA GLU A 76 -14.47 2.34 -15.60
C GLU A 76 -13.10 2.95 -15.29
N LEU A 77 -12.18 2.86 -16.24
CA LEU A 77 -10.82 3.39 -16.13
C LEU A 77 -10.81 4.91 -15.95
N SER A 78 -11.76 5.60 -16.56
CA SER A 78 -11.96 7.07 -16.46
C SER A 78 -12.32 7.49 -15.04
N ALA A 79 -13.22 6.76 -14.38
CA ALA A 79 -13.63 7.03 -13.00
C ALA A 79 -12.46 6.75 -12.02
N LEU A 80 -11.71 5.68 -12.24
CA LEU A 80 -10.51 5.38 -11.46
C LEU A 80 -9.46 6.49 -11.58
N HIS A 81 -9.19 6.93 -12.80
CA HIS A 81 -8.23 8.02 -13.06
C HIS A 81 -8.65 9.31 -12.35
N GLY A 82 -9.94 9.69 -12.45
CA GLY A 82 -10.48 10.86 -11.76
C GLY A 82 -10.30 10.77 -10.25
N LEU A 83 -10.66 9.64 -9.64
CA LEU A 83 -10.51 9.40 -8.21
C LEU A 83 -9.05 9.52 -7.73
N LEU A 84 -8.10 8.97 -8.48
CA LEU A 84 -6.69 9.04 -8.13
C LEU A 84 -6.17 10.48 -8.19
N LEU A 85 -6.54 11.25 -9.23
CA LEU A 85 -6.16 12.66 -9.35
C LEU A 85 -6.76 13.51 -8.22
N GLU A 86 -8.02 13.30 -7.86
CA GLU A 86 -8.68 14.00 -6.74
C GLU A 86 -7.99 13.75 -5.40
N ASN A 87 -7.40 12.57 -5.22
CA ASN A 87 -6.61 12.22 -4.04
C ASN A 87 -5.12 12.62 -4.14
N GLY A 88 -4.77 13.49 -5.10
CA GLY A 88 -3.44 14.07 -5.19
C GLY A 88 -2.37 13.17 -5.82
N TRP A 89 -2.79 12.16 -6.58
CA TRP A 89 -1.85 11.34 -7.33
C TRP A 89 -1.17 12.16 -8.42
N THR A 90 0.14 12.07 -8.41
CA THR A 90 0.98 12.59 -9.49
C THR A 90 1.58 11.41 -10.28
N TRP A 91 2.16 11.69 -11.44
CA TRP A 91 2.89 10.68 -12.19
C TRP A 91 4.06 10.08 -11.38
N VAL A 92 4.66 10.85 -10.46
CA VAL A 92 5.71 10.38 -9.54
C VAL A 92 5.13 9.37 -8.55
N THR A 93 3.95 9.65 -7.99
CA THR A 93 3.25 8.72 -7.10
C THR A 93 2.91 7.42 -7.82
N ALA A 94 2.37 7.52 -9.05
CA ALA A 94 2.06 6.34 -9.86
C ALA A 94 3.32 5.50 -10.15
N LEU A 95 4.44 6.14 -10.48
CA LEU A 95 5.71 5.47 -10.71
C LEU A 95 6.23 4.79 -9.42
N CYS A 96 6.16 5.48 -8.28
CA CYS A 96 6.56 4.91 -6.99
C CYS A 96 5.69 3.71 -6.61
N VAL A 97 4.37 3.78 -6.81
CA VAL A 97 3.44 2.65 -6.59
C VAL A 97 3.81 1.47 -7.48
N LEU A 98 4.07 1.72 -8.76
CA LEU A 98 4.46 0.68 -9.72
C LEU A 98 5.78 0.00 -9.30
N VAL A 99 6.80 0.78 -8.96
CA VAL A 99 8.08 0.26 -8.48
C VAL A 99 7.88 -0.51 -7.17
N PHE A 100 7.13 0.04 -6.22
CA PHE A 100 6.89 -0.62 -4.94
C PHE A 100 6.09 -1.91 -5.09
N THR A 101 5.14 -1.98 -6.03
CA THR A 101 4.41 -3.21 -6.36
C THR A 101 5.34 -4.33 -6.83
N LEU A 102 6.41 -4.00 -7.54
CA LEU A 102 7.40 -4.98 -8.00
C LEU A 102 8.32 -5.49 -6.88
N PHE A 103 8.63 -4.63 -5.92
CA PHE A 103 9.65 -4.88 -4.89
C PHE A 103 9.10 -5.07 -3.48
N HIS A 104 7.80 -4.91 -3.24
CA HIS A 104 7.25 -5.10 -1.90
C HIS A 104 7.36 -6.56 -1.46
N TRP A 105 7.08 -6.81 -0.20
CA TRP A 105 7.18 -8.15 0.40
C TRP A 105 6.33 -9.20 -0.33
N PRO A 106 6.80 -10.46 -0.36
CA PRO A 106 6.02 -11.56 -0.89
C PRO A 106 4.77 -11.82 -0.03
N CYS A 107 3.71 -12.32 -0.64
CA CYS A 107 2.46 -12.63 0.08
C CYS A 107 2.69 -13.67 1.20
N SER A 108 1.78 -13.71 2.15
CA SER A 108 1.89 -14.60 3.31
C SER A 108 2.05 -16.09 2.95
N THR A 109 1.45 -16.52 1.85
CA THR A 109 1.59 -17.90 1.34
C THR A 109 3.01 -18.17 0.88
N ALA A 110 3.61 -17.24 0.14
CA ALA A 110 5.01 -17.36 -0.29
C ALA A 110 5.97 -17.36 0.91
N CYS A 111 5.74 -16.47 1.89
CA CYS A 111 6.52 -16.45 3.13
C CYS A 111 6.42 -17.79 3.91
N TRP A 112 5.22 -18.36 3.97
CA TRP A 112 5.00 -19.67 4.60
C TRP A 112 5.77 -20.77 3.89
N THR A 113 5.74 -20.78 2.55
CA THR A 113 6.48 -21.76 1.73
C THR A 113 7.99 -21.63 1.95
N ILE A 114 8.53 -20.41 1.89
CA ILE A 114 9.96 -20.15 2.13
C ILE A 114 10.37 -20.65 3.53
N TRP A 115 9.57 -20.33 4.55
CA TRP A 115 9.84 -20.81 5.91
C TRP A 115 9.80 -22.34 6.01
N ARG A 116 8.84 -22.95 5.36
CA ARG A 116 8.68 -24.43 5.38
C ARG A 116 9.84 -25.14 4.70
N GLU A 117 10.34 -24.60 3.60
CA GLU A 117 11.46 -25.16 2.83
C GLU A 117 12.80 -24.90 3.52
N THR A 118 13.05 -23.68 3.96
CA THR A 118 14.34 -23.29 4.57
C THR A 118 14.46 -23.67 6.03
N LYS A 119 13.34 -23.93 6.73
CA LYS A 119 13.27 -24.14 8.20
C LYS A 119 13.96 -23.03 8.99
N SER A 120 14.07 -21.83 8.43
CA SER A 120 14.82 -20.71 9.00
C SER A 120 14.04 -19.41 8.91
N LEU A 121 13.69 -18.85 10.06
CA LEU A 121 13.06 -17.53 10.16
C LEU A 121 13.98 -16.41 9.61
N LYS A 122 15.31 -16.58 9.71
CA LYS A 122 16.26 -15.59 9.20
C LYS A 122 16.16 -15.44 7.68
N TRP A 123 16.12 -16.56 6.95
CA TRP A 123 15.99 -16.53 5.50
C TRP A 123 14.62 -16.03 5.05
N THR A 124 13.56 -16.39 5.77
CA THR A 124 12.21 -15.86 5.50
C THR A 124 12.15 -14.35 5.74
N ALA A 125 12.67 -13.86 6.85
CA ALA A 125 12.73 -12.43 7.14
C ALA A 125 13.59 -11.67 6.11
N LEU A 126 14.73 -12.23 5.69
CA LEU A 126 15.58 -11.64 4.68
C LEU A 126 14.89 -11.56 3.32
N SER A 127 14.13 -12.59 2.92
CA SER A 127 13.37 -12.61 1.66
C SER A 127 12.25 -11.57 1.62
N MET A 128 11.74 -11.12 2.77
CA MET A 128 10.80 -10.02 2.89
C MET A 128 11.52 -8.66 2.92
N ALA A 129 12.52 -8.54 3.78
CA ALA A 129 13.19 -7.27 4.06
C ALA A 129 14.01 -6.75 2.88
N LEU A 130 14.66 -7.65 2.13
CA LEU A 130 15.56 -7.27 1.05
C LEU A 130 14.83 -6.62 -0.13
N PRO A 131 13.82 -7.25 -0.75
CA PRO A 131 13.09 -6.62 -1.83
C PRO A 131 12.34 -5.37 -1.37
N THR A 132 11.71 -5.40 -0.19
CA THR A 132 11.00 -4.23 0.35
C THR A 132 11.96 -3.05 0.60
N GLY A 133 13.13 -3.31 1.15
CA GLY A 133 14.17 -2.30 1.36
C GLY A 133 14.66 -1.70 0.03
N CYS A 134 14.89 -2.54 -0.98
CA CYS A 134 15.23 -2.07 -2.33
C CYS A 134 14.10 -1.22 -2.93
N GLY A 135 12.84 -1.65 -2.80
CA GLY A 135 11.69 -0.91 -3.29
C GLY A 135 11.54 0.46 -2.64
N LEU A 136 11.65 0.52 -1.31
CA LEU A 136 11.61 1.78 -0.57
C LEU A 136 12.77 2.71 -0.95
N LEU A 137 13.98 2.17 -1.11
CA LEU A 137 15.14 2.95 -1.53
C LEU A 137 14.94 3.55 -2.93
N LEU A 138 14.42 2.77 -3.89
CA LEU A 138 14.12 3.24 -5.23
C LEU A 138 13.03 4.32 -5.20
N CYS A 139 11.94 4.11 -4.47
CA CYS A 139 10.88 5.11 -4.30
C CYS A 139 11.41 6.40 -3.67
N PHE A 140 12.29 6.29 -2.67
CA PHE A 140 12.92 7.45 -2.05
C PHE A 140 13.80 8.21 -3.05
N LEU A 141 14.59 7.52 -3.87
CA LEU A 141 15.43 8.15 -4.89
C LEU A 141 14.59 8.85 -5.96
N ILE A 142 13.53 8.20 -6.45
CA ILE A 142 12.60 8.78 -7.44
C ILE A 142 11.92 10.01 -6.87
N SER A 143 11.37 9.91 -5.66
CA SER A 143 10.70 11.01 -4.98
C SER A 143 11.65 12.18 -4.70
N SER A 144 12.86 11.90 -4.25
CA SER A 144 13.88 12.93 -3.99
C SER A 144 14.33 13.62 -5.28
N ALA A 145 14.56 12.85 -6.34
CA ALA A 145 14.92 13.40 -7.66
C ALA A 145 13.80 14.29 -8.21
N ALA A 146 12.54 13.85 -8.10
CA ALA A 146 11.39 14.63 -8.54
C ALA A 146 11.25 15.94 -7.75
N ARG A 147 11.52 15.94 -6.45
CA ARG A 147 11.53 17.15 -5.61
C ARG A 147 12.62 18.13 -6.02
N LEU A 148 13.83 17.63 -6.27
CA LEU A 148 14.96 18.46 -6.70
C LEU A 148 14.75 19.06 -8.09
N LEU A 149 14.08 18.36 -8.99
CA LEU A 149 13.76 18.82 -10.35
C LEU A 149 12.49 19.68 -10.44
N GLY A 150 11.78 19.89 -9.33
CA GLY A 150 10.53 20.65 -9.30
C GLY A 150 9.34 19.93 -10.00
N TRP A 151 9.45 18.67 -10.28
CA TRP A 151 8.47 17.88 -11.04
C TRP A 151 7.28 17.38 -10.18
N TRP A 152 7.18 17.82 -8.95
CA TRP A 152 6.04 17.51 -8.07
C TRP A 152 4.76 18.27 -8.41
N LEU A 153 4.85 19.30 -9.25
CA LEU A 153 3.73 20.18 -9.61
C LEU A 153 3.14 19.85 -10.99
N LEU A 154 3.63 18.85 -11.67
CA LEU A 154 3.15 18.32 -12.93
C LEU A 154 2.55 16.94 -12.75
#